data_16436d888580ccdefebf87f245e155de
#
_entry.id   16436d888580ccdefebf87f245e155de
#
_cell.length_a   1.000
_cell.length_b   1.000
_cell.length_c   1.000
_cell.angle_alpha   90.00
_cell.angle_beta   90.00
_cell.angle_gamma   90.00
#
_symmetry.space_group_name_H-M   'P 1'
#
loop_
_entity.id
_entity.type
_entity.pdbx_description
1 polymer ?
#
loop_
_entity_poly.entity_id
_entity_poly.type
_entity_poly.pdbx_seq_one_letter_code
_entity_poly.pdbx_strand_id
1 'polypeptide(L)'
;SVFDSSSNSISSTKILVDNGGSSATNASFTLTTGVDTFTGRSGDDSFDATTEASLNEYDVIDGGAGVDTLTLQLAAADGGTSIIPQLSGIEIIQATNSAATDGDSDSSEILTVATAGLTGITSVANIAGGAGAAGVSFNDLAAPTDLTIKSGVGTTTVNHNATALAGSSDSITVTLSGTSSTTVAITDDSSLTSTVLEELTVNSISVANTLADLQVDTVNVPSLKITGSTLLTISTGLDASISSVDASAMATGGFTLSAAPTAAAVTVVGSGAADTIAALGAGNHNLSMGGGNDTVDFDGTWTKDDTLDGGAGKDTISVLGSVNNSGLNATIFDNLTNVEVLDAEAVNDTSVVALDANTPFTTIDLDDANSQTLNLNDGYTQATTVSIDADQGDTINNNANVDLTLNAYTSAVQGDLNIGGSTGKNDVANLTLISDDTTDTFDAGNDVFE
;
A
#
# COMPACT_ATOMS: atom_id res chain seq x y z
N SER A 1 29.86 -18.54 43.56
CA SER A 1 29.63 -19.89 43.00
C SER A 1 29.67 -20.89 44.15
N VAL A 2 28.54 -21.49 44.42
CA VAL A 2 28.45 -22.64 45.31
C VAL A 2 28.53 -23.87 44.41
N PHE A 3 29.67 -24.58 44.47
CA PHE A 3 29.80 -25.87 43.84
C PHE A 3 29.26 -26.95 44.78
N ASP A 4 28.18 -27.60 44.40
CA ASP A 4 27.80 -28.84 45.03
C ASP A 4 28.47 -30.00 44.29
N SER A 5 29.38 -30.70 44.99
CA SER A 5 30.15 -31.79 44.44
C SER A 5 29.43 -33.14 44.45
N SER A 6 28.15 -33.20 44.80
CA SER A 6 27.41 -34.45 45.00
C SER A 6 26.39 -34.78 43.96
N SER A 7 26.09 -33.87 43.02
CA SER A 7 25.22 -34.15 41.88
C SER A 7 25.88 -33.65 40.60
N ASN A 8 26.06 -34.55 39.64
CA ASN A 8 26.67 -34.26 38.36
C ASN A 8 25.66 -33.57 37.39
N SER A 9 24.78 -32.74 37.91
CA SER A 9 23.85 -31.92 37.19
C SER A 9 24.06 -30.46 37.59
N ILE A 10 24.68 -29.69 36.71
CA ILE A 10 24.78 -28.25 36.85
C ILE A 10 23.43 -27.68 36.42
N SER A 11 22.58 -27.35 37.39
CA SER A 11 21.51 -26.39 37.15
C SER A 11 22.20 -25.04 36.92
N SER A 12 22.25 -24.55 35.70
CA SER A 12 22.86 -23.25 35.37
C SER A 12 21.89 -22.11 35.69
N THR A 13 21.66 -21.85 36.98
CA THR A 13 21.13 -20.55 37.38
C THR A 13 22.27 -19.54 37.32
N LYS A 14 22.44 -18.87 36.22
CA LYS A 14 23.44 -17.81 36.11
C LYS A 14 22.79 -16.51 36.57
N ILE A 15 22.89 -16.23 37.85
CA ILE A 15 22.52 -14.93 38.43
C ILE A 15 23.67 -13.98 38.12
N LEU A 16 23.54 -13.10 37.17
CA LEU A 16 24.42 -11.95 36.99
C LEU A 16 23.79 -10.78 37.75
N VAL A 17 24.38 -10.48 38.92
CA VAL A 17 23.99 -9.31 39.70
C VAL A 17 24.92 -8.16 39.32
N ASP A 18 24.34 -7.05 38.84
CA ASP A 18 25.10 -5.82 38.63
C ASP A 18 25.51 -5.21 39.97
N ASN A 19 26.80 -4.94 40.13
CA ASN A 19 27.38 -4.31 41.30
C ASN A 19 27.37 -2.77 41.19
N GLY A 20 26.24 -2.16 40.82
CA GLY A 20 25.98 -0.73 41.07
C GLY A 20 27.00 0.24 40.46
N GLY A 21 27.47 0.00 39.27
CA GLY A 21 28.27 0.95 38.50
C GLY A 21 27.41 2.00 37.82
N SER A 22 27.69 3.26 37.98
CA SER A 22 26.97 4.45 37.53
C SER A 22 27.01 4.69 36.01
N SER A 23 27.12 3.66 35.17
CA SER A 23 27.05 3.76 33.72
C SER A 23 26.04 2.72 33.22
N ALA A 24 25.07 3.14 32.43
CA ALA A 24 24.18 2.22 31.77
C ALA A 24 25.01 1.22 30.95
N THR A 25 25.00 -0.04 31.36
CA THR A 25 25.79 -1.10 30.72
C THR A 25 24.84 -2.09 30.10
N ASN A 26 24.93 -2.24 28.81
CA ASN A 26 24.16 -3.24 28.05
C ASN A 26 24.75 -4.64 28.34
N ALA A 27 23.91 -5.64 28.41
CA ALA A 27 24.27 -7.04 28.53
C ALA A 27 23.62 -7.87 27.41
N SER A 28 24.19 -9.03 27.16
CA SER A 28 23.61 -10.02 26.25
C SER A 28 23.54 -11.36 26.95
N PHE A 29 22.35 -11.96 26.85
CA PHE A 29 22.06 -13.27 27.46
C PHE A 29 21.61 -14.20 26.34
N THR A 30 22.05 -15.46 26.41
CA THR A 30 21.61 -16.52 25.49
C THR A 30 20.85 -17.56 26.28
N LEU A 31 19.62 -17.81 25.89
CA LEU A 31 18.75 -18.81 26.49
C LEU A 31 19.19 -20.21 26.07
N THR A 32 18.93 -21.16 26.97
CA THR A 32 19.21 -22.58 26.76
C THR A 32 17.89 -23.35 26.60
N THR A 33 17.94 -24.63 26.24
CA THR A 33 16.76 -25.50 26.23
C THR A 33 16.26 -25.93 27.61
N GLY A 34 16.97 -25.50 28.69
CA GLY A 34 16.58 -25.72 30.08
C GLY A 34 15.79 -24.53 30.63
N VAL A 35 15.48 -24.56 31.91
CA VAL A 35 14.86 -23.43 32.61
C VAL A 35 15.91 -22.35 32.85
N ASP A 36 15.68 -21.16 32.31
CA ASP A 36 16.56 -20.02 32.46
C ASP A 36 15.95 -18.95 33.38
N THR A 37 16.77 -18.28 34.13
CA THR A 37 16.39 -17.10 34.91
C THR A 37 17.43 -16.01 34.72
N PHE A 38 17.03 -14.94 34.05
CA PHE A 38 17.89 -13.80 33.75
C PHE A 38 17.31 -12.51 34.32
N THR A 39 18.19 -11.67 34.81
CA THR A 39 17.89 -10.28 35.15
C THR A 39 18.89 -9.40 34.43
N GLY A 40 18.40 -8.49 33.65
CA GLY A 40 19.13 -7.49 32.91
C GLY A 40 19.79 -6.45 33.82
N ARG A 41 20.37 -5.45 33.19
CA ARG A 41 21.09 -4.36 33.87
C ARG A 41 20.28 -3.05 33.74
N SER A 42 20.97 -1.93 33.79
CA SER A 42 20.35 -0.60 33.65
C SER A 42 20.52 0.01 32.26
N GLY A 43 21.05 -0.70 31.30
CA GLY A 43 21.18 -0.32 29.90
C GLY A 43 20.32 -1.22 29.03
N ASP A 44 20.36 -1.00 27.72
CA ASP A 44 19.60 -1.77 26.76
C ASP A 44 20.15 -3.19 26.61
N ASP A 45 19.43 -4.16 27.11
CA ASP A 45 19.87 -5.56 27.19
C ASP A 45 19.25 -6.42 26.08
N SER A 46 19.94 -7.48 25.69
CA SER A 46 19.46 -8.41 24.68
C SER A 46 19.38 -9.83 25.21
N PHE A 47 18.25 -10.47 24.96
CA PHE A 47 17.97 -11.85 25.32
C PHE A 47 17.78 -12.67 24.06
N ASP A 48 18.69 -13.58 23.80
CA ASP A 48 18.72 -14.39 22.58
C ASP A 48 18.13 -15.78 22.84
N ALA A 49 16.93 -16.00 22.31
CA ALA A 49 16.20 -17.26 22.28
C ALA A 49 16.04 -17.80 20.85
N THR A 50 17.01 -17.56 19.98
CA THR A 50 16.96 -17.99 18.57
C THR A 50 17.30 -19.46 18.37
N THR A 51 17.79 -20.15 19.40
CA THR A 51 17.91 -21.61 19.38
C THR A 51 16.53 -22.22 19.58
N GLU A 52 16.11 -23.11 18.70
CA GLU A 52 14.81 -23.76 18.79
C GLU A 52 14.58 -24.39 20.18
N ALA A 53 13.39 -24.20 20.74
CA ALA A 53 12.96 -24.59 22.07
C ALA A 53 13.82 -24.00 23.22
N SER A 54 14.57 -22.92 23.00
CA SER A 54 15.32 -22.24 24.07
C SER A 54 14.42 -21.31 24.89
N LEU A 55 13.28 -20.84 24.40
CA LEU A 55 12.27 -20.15 25.21
C LEU A 55 11.19 -21.13 25.62
N ASN A 56 10.96 -21.31 26.89
CA ASN A 56 9.96 -22.21 27.43
C ASN A 56 9.12 -21.54 28.54
N GLU A 57 8.01 -22.16 28.90
CA GLU A 57 7.02 -21.60 29.87
C GLU A 57 7.55 -21.36 31.29
N TYR A 58 8.69 -21.94 31.62
CA TYR A 58 9.29 -21.82 32.96
C TYR A 58 10.43 -20.82 33.01
N ASP A 59 10.80 -20.24 31.88
CA ASP A 59 11.82 -19.20 31.84
C ASP A 59 11.29 -17.90 32.45
N VAL A 60 12.17 -17.25 33.21
CA VAL A 60 11.88 -15.96 33.82
C VAL A 60 12.93 -14.96 33.33
N ILE A 61 12.47 -13.94 32.64
CA ILE A 61 13.33 -12.91 32.06
C ILE A 61 12.86 -11.55 32.57
N ASP A 62 13.74 -10.83 33.21
CA ASP A 62 13.56 -9.45 33.63
C ASP A 62 14.61 -8.59 32.91
N GLY A 63 14.16 -7.72 31.99
CA GLY A 63 15.03 -6.82 31.22
C GLY A 63 15.75 -5.81 32.12
N GLY A 64 15.03 -5.31 33.12
CA GLY A 64 15.57 -4.32 34.06
C GLY A 64 15.16 -2.90 33.71
N ALA A 65 16.13 -2.03 33.48
CA ALA A 65 15.90 -0.67 33.06
C ALA A 65 16.67 -0.39 31.77
N GLY A 66 16.06 0.22 30.83
CA GLY A 66 16.59 0.45 29.47
C GLY A 66 15.53 0.19 28.44
N VAL A 67 15.96 -0.08 27.23
CA VAL A 67 15.11 -0.61 26.15
C VAL A 67 15.59 -2.02 25.84
N ASP A 68 14.91 -3.00 26.37
CA ASP A 68 15.34 -4.38 26.39
C ASP A 68 14.66 -5.22 25.30
N THR A 69 15.43 -6.08 24.66
CA THR A 69 14.97 -6.84 23.50
C THR A 69 15.05 -8.35 23.74
N LEU A 70 13.92 -9.03 23.57
CA LEU A 70 13.87 -10.48 23.44
C LEU A 70 13.76 -10.86 21.95
N THR A 71 14.71 -11.67 21.49
CA THR A 71 14.66 -12.25 20.14
C THR A 71 14.41 -13.75 20.25
N LEU A 72 13.35 -14.22 19.60
CA LEU A 72 12.98 -15.64 19.64
C LEU A 72 12.81 -16.21 18.21
N GLN A 73 13.13 -17.50 18.09
CA GLN A 73 12.89 -18.26 16.89
C GLN A 73 12.23 -19.59 17.24
N LEU A 74 11.09 -19.87 16.67
CA LEU A 74 10.37 -21.12 16.87
C LEU A 74 9.77 -21.60 15.56
N ALA A 75 9.73 -22.92 15.40
CA ALA A 75 8.93 -23.54 14.36
C ALA A 75 7.53 -23.76 14.91
N ALA A 76 6.52 -23.14 14.32
CA ALA A 76 5.14 -23.50 14.60
C ALA A 76 4.88 -24.93 14.10
N ALA A 77 4.25 -25.74 14.93
CA ALA A 77 3.77 -27.06 14.51
C ALA A 77 2.47 -26.90 13.70
N ASP A 78 2.12 -27.96 12.95
CA ASP A 78 0.81 -28.10 12.35
C ASP A 78 -0.30 -27.84 13.40
N GLY A 79 -1.20 -26.88 13.10
CA GLY A 79 -2.18 -26.37 14.07
C GLY A 79 -1.70 -25.20 14.95
N GLY A 80 -0.51 -24.68 14.68
CA GLY A 80 0.06 -23.50 15.37
C GLY A 80 0.80 -23.83 16.66
N THR A 81 1.59 -22.88 17.14
CA THR A 81 2.32 -22.95 18.42
C THR A 81 2.08 -21.69 19.21
N SER A 82 1.72 -21.80 20.48
CA SER A 82 1.52 -20.68 21.39
C SER A 82 2.58 -20.68 22.48
N ILE A 83 3.18 -19.51 22.72
CA ILE A 83 4.15 -19.30 23.79
C ILE A 83 3.62 -18.24 24.72
N ILE A 84 3.77 -18.49 26.02
CA ILE A 84 3.39 -17.56 27.10
C ILE A 84 4.64 -17.31 27.93
N PRO A 85 5.52 -16.39 27.55
CA PRO A 85 6.73 -16.13 28.28
C PRO A 85 6.44 -15.40 29.60
N GLN A 86 7.27 -15.64 30.64
CA GLN A 86 7.23 -14.86 31.87
C GLN A 86 8.26 -13.73 31.77
N LEU A 87 7.82 -12.57 31.30
CA LEU A 87 8.67 -11.42 31.03
C LEU A 87 8.32 -10.25 31.94
N SER A 88 9.31 -9.46 32.28
CA SER A 88 9.16 -8.12 32.87
C SER A 88 10.27 -7.21 32.33
N GLY A 89 10.01 -5.90 32.20
CA GLY A 89 11.01 -4.95 31.71
C GLY A 89 11.54 -5.29 30.32
N ILE A 90 10.71 -5.81 29.43
CA ILE A 90 11.04 -6.05 28.01
C ILE A 90 10.14 -5.13 27.17
N GLU A 91 10.76 -4.27 26.39
CA GLU A 91 10.06 -3.29 25.54
C GLU A 91 9.92 -3.77 24.10
N ILE A 92 10.82 -4.65 23.64
CA ILE A 92 10.86 -5.12 22.26
C ILE A 92 10.84 -6.64 22.19
N ILE A 93 9.90 -7.21 21.45
CA ILE A 93 9.85 -8.64 21.14
C ILE A 93 10.05 -8.83 19.64
N GLN A 94 11.09 -9.58 19.27
CA GLN A 94 11.37 -9.96 17.88
C GLN A 94 11.15 -11.45 17.71
N ALA A 95 10.22 -11.82 16.83
CA ALA A 95 9.86 -13.21 16.60
C ALA A 95 10.17 -13.66 15.17
N THR A 96 10.67 -14.85 15.02
CA THR A 96 10.84 -15.56 13.75
C THR A 96 10.07 -16.87 13.81
N ASN A 97 9.14 -17.07 12.90
CA ASN A 97 8.51 -18.36 12.69
C ASN A 97 9.32 -19.14 11.63
N SER A 98 10.03 -20.16 12.06
CA SER A 98 10.86 -21.01 11.20
C SER A 98 10.14 -22.25 10.66
N ALA A 99 8.82 -22.33 10.81
CA ALA A 99 8.04 -23.42 10.25
C ALA A 99 8.24 -23.49 8.73
N ALA A 100 8.49 -24.71 8.25
CA ALA A 100 8.40 -24.98 6.83
C ALA A 100 6.92 -25.22 6.49
N THR A 101 6.44 -24.63 5.41
CA THR A 101 5.13 -25.03 4.88
C THR A 101 5.18 -26.49 4.49
N ASP A 102 4.28 -27.29 5.00
CA ASP A 102 4.16 -28.73 4.69
C ASP A 102 3.58 -29.00 3.29
N GLY A 103 3.19 -27.93 2.59
CA GLY A 103 2.66 -27.98 1.22
C GLY A 103 1.16 -28.18 1.13
N ASP A 104 0.45 -28.18 2.26
CA ASP A 104 -0.99 -28.03 2.24
C ASP A 104 -1.42 -26.53 2.11
N SER A 105 -2.68 -26.25 1.96
CA SER A 105 -3.17 -24.90 1.71
C SER A 105 -3.71 -24.24 2.99
N ASP A 106 -3.50 -24.87 4.12
CA ASP A 106 -3.97 -24.29 5.36
C ASP A 106 -2.91 -23.32 5.93
N SER A 107 -3.37 -22.35 6.68
CA SER A 107 -2.54 -21.32 7.33
C SER A 107 -2.32 -21.64 8.81
N SER A 108 -2.17 -22.93 9.12
CA SER A 108 -2.18 -23.41 10.50
C SER A 108 -0.85 -23.20 11.25
N GLU A 109 0.24 -22.92 10.52
CA GLU A 109 1.56 -22.71 11.16
C GLU A 109 1.70 -21.27 11.68
N ILE A 110 0.86 -20.86 12.62
CA ILE A 110 0.96 -19.56 13.24
C ILE A 110 1.74 -19.66 14.55
N LEU A 111 2.84 -18.90 14.64
CA LEU A 111 3.51 -18.68 15.90
C LEU A 111 2.77 -17.59 16.69
N THR A 112 2.14 -17.96 17.79
CA THR A 112 1.46 -17.02 18.68
C THR A 112 2.33 -16.69 19.87
N VAL A 113 2.67 -15.41 20.04
CA VAL A 113 3.31 -14.87 21.23
C VAL A 113 2.22 -14.22 22.09
N ALA A 114 1.85 -14.86 23.19
CA ALA A 114 0.87 -14.32 24.13
C ALA A 114 1.54 -13.32 25.05
N THR A 115 1.09 -12.08 25.03
CA THR A 115 1.65 -10.99 25.84
C THR A 115 0.76 -10.63 27.03
N ALA A 116 -0.20 -11.49 27.35
CA ALA A 116 -1.13 -11.30 28.46
C ALA A 116 -0.40 -11.03 29.78
N GLY A 117 -0.70 -9.91 30.39
CA GLY A 117 -0.09 -9.49 31.64
C GLY A 117 1.32 -8.90 31.53
N LEU A 118 1.89 -8.84 30.33
CA LEU A 118 3.13 -8.10 30.09
C LEU A 118 2.82 -6.60 29.99
N THR A 119 3.69 -5.79 30.60
CA THR A 119 3.58 -4.34 30.55
C THR A 119 4.87 -3.74 30.04
N GLY A 120 4.79 -2.65 29.31
CA GLY A 120 5.96 -1.94 28.81
C GLY A 120 6.37 -2.29 27.39
N ILE A 121 5.74 -3.28 26.74
CA ILE A 121 6.02 -3.60 25.34
C ILE A 121 5.61 -2.39 24.48
N THR A 122 6.57 -1.86 23.73
CA THR A 122 6.38 -0.70 22.84
C THR A 122 6.51 -1.08 21.37
N SER A 123 7.21 -2.19 21.08
CA SER A 123 7.41 -2.64 19.69
C SER A 123 7.48 -4.15 19.60
N VAL A 124 6.89 -4.68 18.55
CA VAL A 124 7.03 -6.09 18.16
C VAL A 124 7.56 -6.20 16.74
N ALA A 125 8.27 -7.28 16.44
CA ALA A 125 8.79 -7.49 15.09
C ALA A 125 8.61 -8.93 14.62
N ASN A 126 8.15 -9.09 13.38
CA ASN A 126 8.29 -10.32 12.62
C ASN A 126 9.57 -10.23 11.77
N ILE A 127 10.58 -11.01 12.15
CA ILE A 127 11.89 -11.06 11.46
C ILE A 127 11.93 -12.23 10.48
N ALA A 128 10.84 -12.61 9.91
CA ALA A 128 10.68 -13.82 9.17
C ALA A 128 11.84 -14.11 8.22
N GLY A 129 12.37 -15.30 8.39
CA GLY A 129 13.18 -15.94 7.39
C GLY A 129 12.44 -17.14 6.93
N GLY A 130 11.96 -17.51 6.03
CA GLY A 130 11.34 -18.76 5.63
C GLY A 130 10.42 -18.59 4.43
N ALA A 131 10.58 -19.44 3.44
CA ALA A 131 9.63 -19.52 2.35
C ALA A 131 8.35 -20.16 2.89
N GLY A 132 7.24 -19.45 2.80
CA GLY A 132 5.95 -20.02 3.15
C GLY A 132 5.02 -19.04 3.85
N ALA A 133 3.77 -19.45 4.04
CA ALA A 133 2.71 -18.64 4.63
C ALA A 133 2.70 -18.64 6.17
N ALA A 134 3.78 -19.08 6.81
CA ALA A 134 3.90 -19.16 8.26
C ALA A 134 3.76 -17.75 8.89
N GLY A 135 2.71 -17.55 9.69
CA GLY A 135 2.37 -16.27 10.30
C GLY A 135 2.98 -16.10 11.70
N VAL A 136 3.00 -14.85 12.17
CA VAL A 136 3.31 -14.50 13.56
C VAL A 136 2.16 -13.68 14.12
N SER A 137 1.69 -14.04 15.32
CA SER A 137 0.65 -13.30 16.02
C SER A 137 1.15 -12.88 17.40
N PHE A 138 1.04 -11.60 17.70
CA PHE A 138 1.29 -11.03 19.01
C PHE A 138 -0.06 -10.70 19.64
N ASN A 139 -0.43 -11.43 20.69
CA ASN A 139 -1.78 -11.38 21.25
C ASN A 139 -1.84 -10.72 22.62
N ASP A 140 -2.91 -9.98 22.87
CA ASP A 140 -3.25 -9.36 24.16
C ASP A 140 -2.29 -8.24 24.58
N LEU A 141 -1.86 -7.44 23.61
CA LEU A 141 -1.03 -6.26 23.84
C LEU A 141 -1.80 -5.21 24.66
N ALA A 142 -1.16 -4.68 25.69
CA ALA A 142 -1.80 -3.81 26.67
C ALA A 142 -1.78 -2.32 26.31
N ALA A 143 -1.10 -1.94 25.23
CA ALA A 143 -0.97 -0.56 24.75
C ALA A 143 -0.79 -0.55 23.22
N PRO A 144 -0.98 0.59 22.54
CA PRO A 144 -0.59 0.76 21.15
C PRO A 144 0.86 0.33 20.95
N THR A 145 1.12 -0.57 20.03
CA THR A 145 2.42 -1.21 19.87
C THR A 145 2.87 -1.17 18.41
N ASP A 146 4.07 -0.64 18.17
CA ASP A 146 4.65 -0.56 16.83
C ASP A 146 5.03 -1.94 16.30
N LEU A 147 4.87 -2.13 14.98
CA LEU A 147 5.22 -3.37 14.30
C LEU A 147 6.35 -3.15 13.29
N THR A 148 7.35 -4.02 13.31
CA THR A 148 8.36 -4.09 12.25
C THR A 148 8.30 -5.45 11.56
N ILE A 149 8.27 -5.44 10.22
CA ILE A 149 8.35 -6.66 9.41
C ILE A 149 9.58 -6.60 8.51
N LYS A 150 10.45 -7.60 8.66
CA LYS A 150 11.67 -7.73 7.86
C LYS A 150 11.59 -8.99 7.01
N SER A 151 11.64 -8.82 5.67
CA SER A 151 11.64 -9.93 4.71
C SER A 151 10.47 -10.92 4.92
N GLY A 152 9.33 -10.40 5.40
CA GLY A 152 8.17 -11.20 5.77
C GLY A 152 7.33 -11.64 4.59
N VAL A 153 6.85 -12.87 4.69
CA VAL A 153 5.71 -13.41 3.91
C VAL A 153 4.67 -13.93 4.92
N GLY A 154 3.43 -14.09 4.47
CA GLY A 154 2.36 -14.55 5.34
C GLY A 154 1.72 -13.43 6.19
N THR A 155 0.92 -13.82 7.17
CA THR A 155 0.15 -12.87 7.99
C THR A 155 0.90 -12.55 9.27
N THR A 156 1.03 -11.25 9.58
CA THR A 156 1.46 -10.79 10.89
C THR A 156 0.29 -10.10 11.58
N THR A 157 -0.11 -10.64 12.72
CA THR A 157 -1.21 -10.10 13.53
C THR A 157 -0.67 -9.40 14.76
N VAL A 158 -1.18 -8.20 15.01
CA VAL A 158 -0.96 -7.43 16.24
C VAL A 158 -2.33 -7.25 16.89
N ASN A 159 -2.62 -8.06 17.90
CA ASN A 159 -3.91 -8.05 18.58
C ASN A 159 -3.78 -7.38 19.95
N HIS A 160 -4.57 -6.33 20.14
CA HIS A 160 -4.61 -5.52 21.36
C HIS A 160 -5.73 -6.00 22.29
N ASN A 161 -5.53 -5.86 23.59
CA ASN A 161 -6.64 -6.10 24.52
C ASN A 161 -7.67 -4.97 24.44
N ALA A 162 -8.85 -5.22 24.94
CA ALA A 162 -10.03 -4.35 24.81
C ALA A 162 -9.86 -2.90 25.35
N THR A 163 -8.78 -2.59 26.03
CA THR A 163 -8.50 -1.27 26.60
C THR A 163 -7.28 -0.58 26.03
N ALA A 164 -6.49 -1.30 25.24
CA ALA A 164 -5.21 -0.81 24.74
C ALA A 164 -5.33 0.39 23.80
N LEU A 165 -6.41 0.43 23.00
CA LEU A 165 -6.71 1.47 22.01
C LEU A 165 -7.91 2.33 22.45
N ALA A 166 -8.13 2.50 23.76
CA ALA A 166 -9.26 3.27 24.31
C ALA A 166 -8.95 4.76 24.50
N GLY A 167 -7.78 5.20 24.07
CA GLY A 167 -7.33 6.60 24.15
C GLY A 167 -8.07 7.52 23.15
N SER A 168 -7.52 8.68 22.94
CA SER A 168 -7.96 9.64 21.93
C SER A 168 -6.79 10.20 21.12
N SER A 169 -5.66 9.53 21.17
CA SER A 169 -4.43 9.87 20.45
C SER A 169 -3.56 8.63 20.27
N ASP A 170 -4.20 7.49 20.02
CA ASP A 170 -3.50 6.24 19.84
C ASP A 170 -2.89 6.19 18.43
N SER A 171 -1.63 5.77 18.35
CA SER A 171 -0.92 5.66 17.09
C SER A 171 -0.11 4.37 17.02
N ILE A 172 -0.07 3.75 15.86
CA ILE A 172 0.74 2.57 15.57
C ILE A 172 1.53 2.82 14.29
N THR A 173 2.83 2.48 14.34
CA THR A 173 3.68 2.49 13.15
C THR A 173 3.99 1.07 12.72
N VAL A 174 3.68 0.76 11.46
CA VAL A 174 4.07 -0.48 10.78
C VAL A 174 5.26 -0.19 9.87
N THR A 175 6.43 -0.67 10.23
CA THR A 175 7.65 -0.52 9.42
C THR A 175 7.89 -1.76 8.58
N LEU A 176 7.99 -1.59 7.27
CA LEU A 176 8.21 -2.64 6.28
C LEU A 176 9.62 -2.54 5.72
N SER A 177 10.35 -3.64 5.70
CA SER A 177 11.71 -3.71 5.17
C SER A 177 11.93 -5.02 4.41
N GLY A 178 11.83 -4.98 3.08
CA GLY A 178 12.03 -6.13 2.21
C GLY A 178 10.85 -7.12 2.19
N THR A 179 9.62 -6.61 2.35
CA THR A 179 8.39 -7.43 2.26
C THR A 179 7.93 -7.54 0.81
N SER A 180 7.59 -8.74 0.37
CA SER A 180 7.16 -8.98 -1.02
C SER A 180 5.68 -9.37 -1.18
N SER A 181 5.06 -9.85 -0.12
CA SER A 181 3.63 -10.18 -0.08
C SER A 181 3.26 -10.56 1.34
N THR A 182 3.03 -9.56 2.19
CA THR A 182 2.66 -9.82 3.58
C THR A 182 1.29 -9.22 3.87
N THR A 183 0.52 -9.91 4.71
CA THR A 183 -0.70 -9.37 5.29
C THR A 183 -0.40 -8.85 6.68
N VAL A 184 -0.84 -7.64 6.97
CA VAL A 184 -0.81 -7.06 8.31
C VAL A 184 -2.22 -6.99 8.84
N ALA A 185 -2.46 -7.59 10.01
CA ALA A 185 -3.72 -7.49 10.72
C ALA A 185 -3.52 -6.76 12.05
N ILE A 186 -4.22 -5.63 12.22
CA ILE A 186 -4.27 -4.89 13.48
C ILE A 186 -5.68 -5.09 14.04
N THR A 187 -5.76 -5.76 15.18
CA THR A 187 -7.03 -6.16 15.77
C THR A 187 -7.08 -5.79 17.24
N ASP A 188 -8.26 -5.79 17.81
CA ASP A 188 -8.48 -5.71 19.25
C ASP A 188 -9.47 -6.77 19.73
N ASP A 189 -9.42 -7.10 21.00
CA ASP A 189 -10.33 -8.04 21.65
C ASP A 189 -11.68 -7.41 22.06
N SER A 190 -11.90 -6.13 21.71
CA SER A 190 -13.16 -5.49 22.04
C SER A 190 -14.27 -6.08 21.16
N SER A 191 -15.33 -6.51 21.79
CA SER A 191 -16.58 -6.82 21.08
C SER A 191 -17.31 -5.55 20.63
N LEU A 192 -16.68 -4.40 20.80
CA LEU A 192 -17.23 -3.07 20.53
C LEU A 192 -16.62 -2.57 19.23
N THR A 193 -17.43 -2.38 18.22
CA THR A 193 -17.06 -1.79 16.92
C THR A 193 -16.71 -0.29 17.01
N SER A 194 -16.32 0.21 18.17
CA SER A 194 -16.10 1.63 18.44
C SER A 194 -14.67 1.97 18.90
N THR A 195 -13.77 1.01 18.91
CA THR A 195 -12.36 1.29 19.18
C THR A 195 -11.76 2.04 18.00
N VAL A 196 -11.13 3.17 18.26
CA VAL A 196 -10.54 4.03 17.22
C VAL A 196 -9.04 4.05 17.44
N LEU A 197 -8.30 3.73 16.39
CA LEU A 197 -6.89 4.03 16.26
C LEU A 197 -6.77 5.31 15.42
N GLU A 198 -6.42 6.43 16.06
CA GLU A 198 -6.48 7.75 15.42
C GLU A 198 -5.48 7.90 14.29
N GLU A 199 -4.29 7.29 14.39
CA GLU A 199 -3.28 7.32 13.33
C GLU A 199 -2.64 5.95 13.15
N LEU A 200 -2.74 5.42 11.94
CA LEU A 200 -1.93 4.28 11.49
C LEU A 200 -0.89 4.79 10.49
N THR A 201 0.39 4.58 10.81
CA THR A 201 1.48 4.91 9.89
C THR A 201 2.06 3.65 9.28
N VAL A 202 2.17 3.59 7.96
CA VAL A 202 2.94 2.56 7.24
C VAL A 202 4.22 3.19 6.71
N ASN A 203 5.36 2.68 7.17
CA ASN A 203 6.69 3.18 6.83
C ASN A 203 7.44 2.19 5.93
N SER A 204 7.66 2.53 4.66
CA SER A 204 8.31 1.68 3.65
C SER A 204 9.78 2.05 3.50
N ILE A 205 10.69 1.13 3.90
CA ILE A 205 12.14 1.36 3.90
C ILE A 205 12.92 0.25 3.22
N SER A 206 14.18 0.51 2.95
CA SER A 206 15.22 -0.38 2.42
C SER A 206 15.06 -0.72 0.95
N VAL A 207 13.98 -1.34 0.55
CA VAL A 207 13.61 -1.70 -0.82
C VAL A 207 12.10 -1.53 -0.99
N ALA A 208 11.59 -1.61 -2.21
CA ALA A 208 10.15 -1.60 -2.45
C ALA A 208 9.45 -2.70 -1.63
N ASN A 209 8.34 -2.34 -1.00
CA ASN A 209 7.58 -3.24 -0.15
C ASN A 209 6.16 -3.43 -0.68
N THR A 210 5.63 -4.64 -0.50
CA THR A 210 4.26 -4.97 -0.87
C THR A 210 3.51 -5.52 0.34
N LEU A 211 2.40 -4.86 0.67
CA LEU A 211 1.35 -5.41 1.51
C LEU A 211 0.35 -6.13 0.60
N ALA A 212 0.17 -7.43 0.81
CA ALA A 212 -0.91 -8.16 0.18
C ALA A 212 -2.25 -7.66 0.69
N ASP A 213 -2.33 -7.38 1.99
CA ASP A 213 -3.53 -6.88 2.65
C ASP A 213 -3.18 -6.08 3.92
N LEU A 214 -3.99 -5.06 4.21
CA LEU A 214 -3.96 -4.28 5.45
C LEU A 214 -5.34 -4.40 6.12
N GLN A 215 -5.43 -5.30 7.09
CA GLN A 215 -6.69 -5.64 7.78
C GLN A 215 -6.80 -4.85 9.09
N VAL A 216 -7.87 -4.08 9.20
CA VAL A 216 -8.20 -3.30 10.40
C VAL A 216 -9.67 -3.51 10.81
N ASP A 217 -10.24 -4.66 10.48
CA ASP A 217 -11.67 -4.95 10.52
C ASP A 217 -12.34 -4.75 11.89
N THR A 218 -11.57 -4.88 12.98
CA THR A 218 -12.09 -4.70 14.35
C THR A 218 -11.75 -3.35 14.94
N VAL A 219 -10.93 -2.56 14.25
CA VAL A 219 -10.45 -1.25 14.70
C VAL A 219 -10.84 -0.19 13.67
N ASN A 220 -11.46 0.90 14.10
CA ASN A 220 -11.74 2.01 13.20
C ASN A 220 -10.47 2.84 13.00
N VAL A 221 -9.96 2.92 11.77
CA VAL A 221 -8.76 3.68 11.41
C VAL A 221 -9.13 4.76 10.39
N PRO A 222 -9.50 5.97 10.82
CA PRO A 222 -9.92 7.01 9.88
C PRO A 222 -8.79 7.59 9.04
N SER A 223 -7.54 7.50 9.51
CA SER A 223 -6.38 8.10 8.86
C SER A 223 -5.23 7.10 8.70
N LEU A 224 -4.80 6.93 7.45
CA LEU A 224 -3.60 6.19 7.09
C LEU A 224 -2.52 7.16 6.64
N LYS A 225 -1.39 7.16 7.33
CA LYS A 225 -0.20 7.91 6.93
C LYS A 225 0.81 6.97 6.28
N ILE A 226 1.36 7.37 5.16
CA ILE A 226 2.40 6.61 4.45
C ILE A 226 3.70 7.39 4.50
N THR A 227 4.76 6.73 4.93
CA THR A 227 6.09 7.34 5.07
C THR A 227 7.16 6.41 4.52
N GLY A 228 8.38 6.90 4.45
CA GLY A 228 9.53 6.12 4.02
C GLY A 228 10.17 6.65 2.75
N SER A 229 11.06 5.85 2.17
CA SER A 229 11.88 6.26 1.02
C SER A 229 11.81 5.30 -0.17
N THR A 230 10.98 4.27 -0.08
CA THR A 230 10.85 3.23 -1.11
C THR A 230 9.39 3.01 -1.45
N LEU A 231 9.12 2.56 -2.67
CA LEU A 231 7.76 2.27 -3.12
C LEU A 231 7.01 1.37 -2.13
N LEU A 232 5.78 1.76 -1.81
CA LEU A 232 4.83 0.93 -1.10
C LEU A 232 3.70 0.53 -2.04
N THR A 233 3.45 -0.77 -2.18
CA THR A 233 2.26 -1.29 -2.86
C THR A 233 1.31 -1.91 -1.84
N ILE A 234 0.04 -1.52 -1.86
CA ILE A 234 -1.06 -2.17 -1.13
C ILE A 234 -1.95 -2.82 -2.17
N SER A 235 -2.02 -4.16 -2.14
CA SER A 235 -2.62 -4.94 -3.24
C SER A 235 -4.12 -5.10 -3.12
N THR A 236 -4.67 -5.06 -1.91
CA THR A 236 -6.12 -5.07 -1.64
C THR A 236 -6.66 -3.67 -1.45
N GLY A 237 -7.97 -3.50 -1.53
CA GLY A 237 -8.62 -2.24 -1.18
C GLY A 237 -8.44 -1.90 0.30
N LEU A 238 -8.37 -0.62 0.61
CA LEU A 238 -8.35 -0.16 1.99
C LEU A 238 -9.70 -0.42 2.67
N ASP A 239 -9.67 -0.71 3.96
CA ASP A 239 -10.88 -0.87 4.76
C ASP A 239 -11.77 0.39 4.72
N ALA A 240 -13.09 0.19 4.89
CA ALA A 240 -14.08 1.26 4.82
C ALA A 240 -13.92 2.35 5.89
N SER A 241 -13.22 2.08 6.96
CA SER A 241 -12.91 3.07 7.99
C SER A 241 -11.85 4.08 7.55
N ILE A 242 -10.97 3.68 6.61
CA ILE A 242 -9.89 4.54 6.12
C ILE A 242 -10.44 5.48 5.06
N SER A 243 -10.69 6.72 5.45
CA SER A 243 -11.21 7.78 4.59
C SER A 243 -10.17 8.84 4.24
N SER A 244 -9.00 8.80 4.86
CA SER A 244 -7.89 9.72 4.60
C SER A 244 -6.57 8.96 4.44
N VAL A 245 -5.85 9.26 3.37
CA VAL A 245 -4.49 8.75 3.11
C VAL A 245 -3.56 9.94 2.92
N ASP A 246 -2.48 10.00 3.69
CA ASP A 246 -1.45 11.04 3.58
C ASP A 246 -0.07 10.42 3.35
N ALA A 247 0.42 10.53 2.12
CA ALA A 247 1.76 10.11 1.70
C ALA A 247 2.72 11.31 1.49
N SER A 248 2.34 12.52 1.89
CA SER A 248 3.14 13.74 1.65
C SER A 248 4.54 13.70 2.26
N ALA A 249 4.77 12.84 3.23
CA ALA A 249 6.08 12.62 3.84
C ALA A 249 7.02 11.72 3.01
N MET A 250 6.54 11.09 1.95
CA MET A 250 7.36 10.29 1.03
C MET A 250 7.95 11.18 -0.06
N ALA A 251 9.20 11.59 0.12
CA ALA A 251 9.88 12.47 -0.86
C ALA A 251 10.44 11.72 -2.08
N THR A 252 10.71 10.41 -1.96
CA THR A 252 11.41 9.58 -2.96
C THR A 252 10.83 8.19 -2.96
N GLY A 253 9.80 7.85 -3.01
CA GLY A 253 9.17 6.53 -3.10
C GLY A 253 7.68 6.76 -3.26
N GLY A 254 7.10 6.35 -4.32
CA GLY A 254 5.68 6.49 -4.52
C GLY A 254 4.88 5.47 -3.73
N PHE A 255 3.58 5.55 -3.80
CA PHE A 255 2.72 4.47 -3.33
C PHE A 255 1.76 4.01 -4.44
N THR A 256 1.32 2.77 -4.31
CA THR A 256 0.35 2.17 -5.21
C THR A 256 -0.78 1.55 -4.39
N LEU A 257 -2.00 1.98 -4.65
CA LEU A 257 -3.21 1.28 -4.24
C LEU A 257 -3.74 0.49 -5.45
N SER A 258 -3.60 -0.83 -5.41
CA SER A 258 -3.93 -1.69 -6.56
C SER A 258 -5.41 -2.07 -6.65
N ALA A 259 -6.22 -1.71 -5.66
CA ALA A 259 -7.65 -1.97 -5.65
C ALA A 259 -8.40 -0.82 -4.97
N ALA A 260 -9.67 -0.69 -5.34
CA ALA A 260 -10.53 0.38 -4.82
C ALA A 260 -10.57 0.41 -3.28
N PRO A 261 -10.41 1.58 -2.66
CA PRO A 261 -10.80 1.75 -1.27
C PRO A 261 -12.29 1.45 -1.10
N THR A 262 -12.66 0.79 -0.01
CA THR A 262 -14.07 0.47 0.26
C THR A 262 -14.85 1.62 0.88
N ALA A 263 -14.17 2.70 1.29
CA ALA A 263 -14.81 3.92 1.78
C ALA A 263 -15.57 4.65 0.66
N ALA A 264 -16.74 5.20 0.99
CA ALA A 264 -17.61 5.90 0.03
C ALA A 264 -17.00 7.22 -0.47
N ALA A 265 -16.06 7.82 0.25
CA ALA A 265 -15.31 9.00 -0.14
C ALA A 265 -13.92 8.93 0.48
N VAL A 266 -12.90 9.25 -0.29
CA VAL A 266 -11.51 9.21 0.19
C VAL A 266 -10.83 10.53 -0.12
N THR A 267 -10.09 11.04 0.86
CA THR A 267 -9.14 12.14 0.67
C THR A 267 -7.74 11.54 0.55
N VAL A 268 -7.01 11.88 -0.49
CA VAL A 268 -5.64 11.43 -0.70
C VAL A 268 -4.72 12.63 -0.87
N VAL A 269 -3.64 12.62 -0.11
CA VAL A 269 -2.47 13.47 -0.37
C VAL A 269 -1.33 12.54 -0.80
N GLY A 270 -0.93 12.67 -2.02
CA GLY A 270 0.13 11.88 -2.65
C GLY A 270 1.53 12.25 -2.18
N SER A 271 2.49 11.60 -2.77
CA SER A 271 3.91 11.72 -2.42
C SER A 271 4.65 12.78 -3.25
N GLY A 272 5.97 12.80 -3.14
CA GLY A 272 6.86 13.56 -4.04
C GLY A 272 7.36 12.75 -5.24
N ALA A 273 6.85 11.56 -5.48
CA ALA A 273 7.22 10.64 -6.55
C ALA A 273 5.97 10.01 -7.18
N ALA A 274 6.13 9.32 -8.29
CA ALA A 274 5.00 8.74 -9.01
C ALA A 274 4.13 7.82 -8.13
N ASP A 275 2.86 8.12 -8.08
CA ASP A 275 1.83 7.40 -7.34
C ASP A 275 0.80 6.77 -8.28
N THR A 276 0.20 5.67 -7.85
CA THR A 276 -0.85 5.02 -8.62
C THR A 276 -2.03 4.68 -7.71
N ILE A 277 -3.21 5.12 -8.08
CA ILE A 277 -4.45 4.76 -7.42
C ILE A 277 -5.34 4.07 -8.45
N ALA A 278 -5.57 2.78 -8.27
CA ALA A 278 -6.40 1.99 -9.15
C ALA A 278 -7.84 1.92 -8.63
N ALA A 279 -8.78 2.02 -9.57
CA ALA A 279 -10.18 1.68 -9.41
C ALA A 279 -10.88 2.37 -8.22
N LEU A 280 -10.89 3.71 -8.18
CA LEU A 280 -11.72 4.44 -7.23
C LEU A 280 -13.21 4.16 -7.48
N GLY A 281 -13.90 3.73 -6.43
CA GLY A 281 -15.33 3.48 -6.48
C GLY A 281 -16.17 4.75 -6.58
N ALA A 282 -17.51 4.61 -6.53
CA ALA A 282 -18.40 5.75 -6.52
C ALA A 282 -18.34 6.50 -5.19
N GLY A 283 -18.13 7.82 -5.23
CA GLY A 283 -18.05 8.69 -4.06
C GLY A 283 -17.64 10.08 -4.48
N ASN A 284 -17.49 10.98 -3.52
CA ASN A 284 -16.93 12.31 -3.75
C ASN A 284 -15.49 12.30 -3.23
N HIS A 285 -14.55 12.06 -4.11
CA HIS A 285 -13.14 11.93 -3.78
C HIS A 285 -12.43 13.28 -3.87
N ASN A 286 -11.41 13.47 -3.01
CA ASN A 286 -10.58 14.66 -3.03
C ASN A 286 -9.11 14.25 -3.04
N LEU A 287 -8.45 14.40 -4.19
CA LEU A 287 -7.10 13.91 -4.41
C LEU A 287 -6.15 15.05 -4.76
N SER A 288 -4.98 15.06 -4.13
CA SER A 288 -3.85 15.92 -4.46
C SER A 288 -2.60 15.05 -4.54
N MET A 289 -2.14 14.76 -5.77
CA MET A 289 -1.17 13.69 -5.99
C MET A 289 0.28 14.11 -5.73
N GLY A 290 0.56 15.41 -5.76
CA GLY A 290 1.83 15.96 -5.29
C GLY A 290 2.88 16.14 -6.37
N GLY A 291 3.83 15.24 -6.48
CA GLY A 291 4.85 15.32 -7.54
C GLY A 291 5.25 13.95 -8.03
N GLY A 292 5.58 13.88 -9.29
CA GLY A 292 5.80 12.63 -9.98
C GLY A 292 4.98 12.58 -11.24
N ASN A 293 4.93 11.44 -11.91
CA ASN A 293 3.95 11.20 -12.96
C ASN A 293 2.91 10.26 -12.36
N ASP A 294 1.79 10.82 -11.96
CA ASP A 294 0.79 10.13 -11.17
C ASP A 294 -0.32 9.56 -12.06
N THR A 295 -0.92 8.47 -11.61
CA THR A 295 -2.03 7.83 -12.31
C THR A 295 -3.17 7.57 -11.34
N VAL A 296 -4.36 8.07 -11.68
CA VAL A 296 -5.58 7.83 -10.93
C VAL A 296 -6.64 7.23 -11.84
N ASP A 297 -7.10 6.02 -11.51
CA ASP A 297 -8.16 5.33 -12.23
C ASP A 297 -9.47 5.41 -11.42
N PHE A 298 -10.50 5.93 -12.05
CA PHE A 298 -11.84 6.07 -11.47
C PHE A 298 -12.82 4.98 -11.89
N ASP A 299 -12.39 4.02 -12.71
CA ASP A 299 -13.25 2.91 -13.17
C ASP A 299 -14.67 3.36 -13.61
N GLY A 300 -14.74 4.47 -14.37
CA GLY A 300 -15.99 5.05 -14.85
C GLY A 300 -16.86 5.73 -13.79
N THR A 301 -16.36 5.97 -12.60
CA THR A 301 -17.11 6.61 -11.50
C THR A 301 -16.85 8.10 -11.34
N TRP A 302 -15.93 8.70 -12.11
CA TRP A 302 -15.62 10.13 -12.07
C TRP A 302 -16.86 10.99 -12.27
N THR A 303 -17.06 11.98 -11.42
CA THR A 303 -18.17 12.93 -11.45
C THR A 303 -17.68 14.37 -11.22
N LYS A 304 -18.54 15.34 -11.47
CA LYS A 304 -18.25 16.76 -11.18
C LYS A 304 -18.03 17.07 -9.68
N ASP A 305 -18.37 16.14 -8.79
CA ASP A 305 -18.25 16.32 -7.36
C ASP A 305 -16.92 15.76 -6.82
N ASP A 306 -16.13 15.13 -7.69
CA ASP A 306 -14.76 14.71 -7.43
C ASP A 306 -13.79 15.87 -7.70
N THR A 307 -12.64 15.85 -7.02
CA THR A 307 -11.55 16.79 -7.25
C THR A 307 -10.23 16.03 -7.41
N LEU A 308 -9.46 16.41 -8.42
CA LEU A 308 -8.12 15.87 -8.64
C LEU A 308 -7.17 16.99 -9.02
N ASP A 309 -6.13 17.15 -8.22
CA ASP A 309 -4.94 17.94 -8.53
C ASP A 309 -3.78 16.97 -8.77
N GLY A 310 -3.33 16.82 -10.01
CA GLY A 310 -2.19 15.97 -10.37
C GLY A 310 -0.90 16.49 -9.76
N GLY A 311 -0.73 17.82 -9.73
CA GLY A 311 0.43 18.45 -9.10
C GLY A 311 1.56 18.72 -10.08
N ALA A 312 2.75 18.18 -9.82
CA ALA A 312 3.92 18.41 -10.66
C ALA A 312 4.35 17.13 -11.37
N GLY A 313 4.27 17.13 -12.68
CA GLY A 313 4.64 15.97 -13.48
C GLY A 313 3.87 15.89 -14.79
N LYS A 314 3.72 14.69 -15.28
CA LYS A 314 2.78 14.36 -16.34
C LYS A 314 1.77 13.37 -15.78
N ASP A 315 0.61 13.89 -15.41
CA ASP A 315 -0.35 13.19 -14.60
C ASP A 315 -1.52 12.65 -15.44
N THR A 316 -2.01 11.49 -15.10
CA THR A 316 -3.01 10.74 -15.85
C THR A 316 -4.27 10.52 -15.02
N ILE A 317 -5.41 10.89 -15.57
CA ILE A 317 -6.71 10.38 -15.13
C ILE A 317 -7.18 9.30 -16.09
N SER A 318 -7.53 8.14 -15.57
CA SER A 318 -8.18 7.07 -16.31
C SER A 318 -9.66 7.02 -15.92
N VAL A 319 -10.52 7.03 -16.92
CA VAL A 319 -11.98 7.01 -16.76
C VAL A 319 -12.56 5.79 -17.46
N LEU A 320 -11.94 4.64 -17.24
CA LEU A 320 -12.36 3.36 -17.79
C LEU A 320 -13.77 3.00 -17.32
N GLY A 321 -14.53 2.38 -18.20
CA GLY A 321 -15.88 1.90 -17.86
C GLY A 321 -17.02 2.84 -18.25
N SER A 322 -18.23 2.37 -18.13
CA SER A 322 -19.44 3.02 -18.62
C SER A 322 -19.73 4.36 -17.91
N VAL A 323 -19.16 5.42 -18.41
CA VAL A 323 -19.76 6.74 -18.16
C VAL A 323 -21.16 6.67 -18.76
N ASN A 324 -22.16 6.58 -17.89
CA ASN A 324 -23.54 6.43 -18.27
C ASN A 324 -23.88 7.23 -19.53
N ASN A 325 -23.92 6.61 -20.66
CA ASN A 325 -24.53 6.97 -21.96
C ASN A 325 -24.74 8.47 -22.31
N SER A 326 -24.17 9.39 -21.55
CA SER A 326 -24.28 10.84 -21.68
C SER A 326 -23.01 11.49 -22.22
N GLY A 327 -21.95 10.71 -22.43
CA GLY A 327 -20.63 11.20 -22.83
C GLY A 327 -19.88 11.94 -21.71
N LEU A 328 -18.57 11.95 -21.80
CA LEU A 328 -17.71 12.81 -21.01
C LEU A 328 -17.87 14.25 -21.52
N ASN A 329 -18.64 15.09 -20.84
CA ASN A 329 -18.77 16.49 -21.22
C ASN A 329 -17.78 17.35 -20.40
N ALA A 330 -17.42 18.50 -20.95
CA ALA A 330 -16.40 19.38 -20.39
C ALA A 330 -16.63 19.75 -18.91
N THR A 331 -17.87 19.84 -18.46
CA THR A 331 -18.18 20.28 -17.10
C THR A 331 -17.88 19.25 -16.02
N ILE A 332 -17.67 17.98 -16.37
CA ILE A 332 -17.27 16.99 -15.39
C ILE A 332 -15.79 17.12 -15.01
N PHE A 333 -15.00 17.83 -15.82
CA PHE A 333 -13.59 18.07 -15.58
C PHE A 333 -13.30 19.44 -14.96
N ASP A 334 -14.31 20.21 -14.56
CA ASP A 334 -14.13 21.56 -13.98
C ASP A 334 -13.29 21.55 -12.68
N ASN A 335 -13.25 20.43 -11.96
CA ASN A 335 -12.49 20.25 -10.71
C ASN A 335 -11.17 19.48 -10.91
N LEU A 336 -10.69 19.44 -12.15
CA LEU A 336 -9.42 18.83 -12.51
C LEU A 336 -8.36 19.91 -12.68
N THR A 337 -7.21 19.76 -12.04
CA THR A 337 -6.08 20.68 -12.19
C THR A 337 -4.77 19.90 -12.34
N ASN A 338 -3.84 20.45 -13.14
CA ASN A 338 -2.51 19.86 -13.33
C ASN A 338 -2.58 18.37 -13.71
N VAL A 339 -3.42 18.02 -14.68
CA VAL A 339 -3.51 16.66 -15.23
C VAL A 339 -3.41 16.76 -16.73
N GLU A 340 -2.38 16.21 -17.31
CA GLU A 340 -2.05 16.35 -18.73
C GLU A 340 -2.61 15.24 -19.60
N VAL A 341 -2.93 14.09 -19.02
CA VAL A 341 -3.34 12.90 -19.77
C VAL A 341 -4.75 12.48 -19.39
N LEU A 342 -5.61 12.39 -20.38
CA LEU A 342 -6.89 11.70 -20.29
C LEU A 342 -6.72 10.32 -20.93
N ASP A 343 -6.87 9.29 -20.14
CA ASP A 343 -7.02 7.92 -20.60
C ASP A 343 -8.52 7.60 -20.54
N ALA A 344 -9.14 7.50 -21.70
CA ALA A 344 -10.57 7.35 -21.86
C ALA A 344 -10.90 6.09 -22.69
N GLU A 345 -10.31 4.97 -22.34
CA GLU A 345 -10.68 3.68 -22.91
C GLU A 345 -12.13 3.35 -22.55
N ALA A 346 -13.03 3.57 -23.47
CA ALA A 346 -14.45 3.36 -23.23
C ALA A 346 -14.86 1.93 -23.54
N VAL A 347 -15.53 1.31 -22.61
CA VAL A 347 -16.02 -0.08 -22.72
C VAL A 347 -17.29 -0.20 -23.59
N ASN A 348 -17.89 0.89 -24.04
CA ASN A 348 -19.14 0.86 -24.81
C ASN A 348 -19.06 1.69 -26.10
N ASP A 349 -19.46 1.09 -27.21
CA ASP A 349 -19.68 1.72 -28.51
C ASP A 349 -20.43 3.05 -28.37
N THR A 350 -19.88 4.13 -28.90
CA THR A 350 -20.49 5.46 -28.97
C THR A 350 -20.21 6.44 -27.82
N SER A 351 -19.13 6.30 -27.09
CA SER A 351 -18.75 7.33 -26.13
C SER A 351 -18.34 8.64 -26.81
N VAL A 352 -18.82 9.75 -26.29
CA VAL A 352 -18.46 11.09 -26.75
C VAL A 352 -17.64 11.77 -25.65
N VAL A 353 -16.40 12.11 -25.95
CA VAL A 353 -15.55 12.94 -25.10
C VAL A 353 -15.63 14.38 -25.63
N ALA A 354 -16.09 15.31 -24.82
CA ALA A 354 -16.23 16.71 -25.21
C ALA A 354 -15.42 17.60 -24.26
N LEU A 355 -14.41 18.28 -24.77
CA LEU A 355 -13.48 19.12 -24.03
C LEU A 355 -13.67 20.59 -24.39
N ASP A 356 -13.40 21.49 -23.44
CA ASP A 356 -13.52 22.93 -23.61
C ASP A 356 -12.36 23.71 -22.97
N ALA A 357 -12.52 25.01 -22.79
CA ALA A 357 -11.48 25.91 -22.26
C ALA A 357 -10.97 25.55 -20.85
N ASN A 358 -11.71 24.78 -20.07
CA ASN A 358 -11.37 24.46 -18.69
C ASN A 358 -10.62 23.13 -18.55
N THR A 359 -10.55 22.35 -19.63
CA THR A 359 -9.90 21.03 -19.57
C THR A 359 -8.39 21.15 -19.82
N PRO A 360 -7.54 20.57 -18.96
CA PRO A 360 -6.09 20.80 -18.99
C PRO A 360 -5.31 19.84 -19.91
N PHE A 361 -5.97 18.88 -20.54
CA PHE A 361 -5.32 17.77 -21.22
C PHE A 361 -4.46 18.19 -22.43
N THR A 362 -3.26 17.66 -22.49
CA THR A 362 -2.35 17.75 -23.64
C THR A 362 -2.13 16.41 -24.35
N THR A 363 -2.60 15.34 -23.73
CA THR A 363 -2.60 13.99 -24.30
C THR A 363 -3.96 13.36 -24.02
N ILE A 364 -4.55 12.73 -25.03
CA ILE A 364 -5.83 12.01 -24.92
C ILE A 364 -5.61 10.64 -25.51
N ASP A 365 -5.90 9.62 -24.73
CA ASP A 365 -5.81 8.23 -25.13
C ASP A 365 -7.22 7.67 -25.32
N LEU A 366 -7.51 7.31 -26.57
CA LEU A 366 -8.77 6.71 -27.01
C LEU A 366 -8.51 5.33 -27.64
N ASP A 367 -7.37 4.72 -27.33
CA ASP A 367 -6.92 3.45 -27.91
C ASP A 367 -7.73 2.27 -27.34
N ASP A 368 -8.96 2.13 -27.78
CA ASP A 368 -9.88 1.05 -27.40
C ASP A 368 -10.51 0.39 -28.64
N ALA A 369 -10.95 -0.85 -28.45
CA ALA A 369 -11.61 -1.68 -29.45
C ALA A 369 -12.99 -1.17 -29.91
N ASN A 370 -13.42 0.07 -29.58
CA ASN A 370 -14.76 0.60 -29.87
C ASN A 370 -14.70 2.00 -30.48
N SER A 371 -15.64 2.29 -31.37
CA SER A 371 -15.80 3.62 -32.01
C SER A 371 -16.02 4.73 -31.01
N GLN A 372 -15.17 5.73 -30.98
CA GLN A 372 -15.27 6.88 -30.09
C GLN A 372 -15.40 8.22 -30.86
N THR A 373 -15.93 9.22 -30.21
CA THR A 373 -16.00 10.57 -30.76
C THR A 373 -15.36 11.56 -29.78
N LEU A 374 -14.27 12.21 -30.20
CA LEU A 374 -13.66 13.32 -29.52
C LEU A 374 -14.15 14.63 -30.09
N ASN A 375 -14.71 15.49 -29.26
CA ASN A 375 -15.08 16.86 -29.63
C ASN A 375 -14.20 17.87 -28.90
N LEU A 376 -13.34 18.58 -29.62
CA LEU A 376 -12.62 19.73 -29.12
C LEU A 376 -13.46 20.97 -29.42
N ASN A 377 -14.17 21.47 -28.40
CA ASN A 377 -15.13 22.54 -28.55
C ASN A 377 -14.46 23.92 -28.56
N ASP A 378 -15.23 24.95 -28.99
CA ASP A 378 -14.77 26.33 -28.96
C ASP A 378 -14.25 26.74 -27.57
N GLY A 379 -13.06 27.30 -27.56
CA GLY A 379 -12.39 27.73 -26.33
C GLY A 379 -11.34 26.74 -25.76
N TYR A 380 -11.33 25.50 -26.23
CA TYR A 380 -10.19 24.60 -25.95
C TYR A 380 -8.92 25.14 -26.63
N THR A 381 -7.81 25.22 -25.91
CA THR A 381 -6.61 25.94 -26.39
C THR A 381 -5.32 25.11 -26.31
N GLN A 382 -5.41 23.87 -25.89
CA GLN A 382 -4.20 23.04 -25.73
C GLN A 382 -3.80 22.42 -27.07
N ALA A 383 -2.49 22.49 -27.40
CA ALA A 383 -1.93 21.63 -28.45
C ALA A 383 -1.97 20.17 -27.94
N THR A 384 -2.64 19.30 -28.67
CA THR A 384 -3.04 18.01 -28.14
C THR A 384 -2.49 16.85 -28.96
N THR A 385 -1.95 15.85 -28.26
CA THR A 385 -1.65 14.54 -28.84
C THR A 385 -2.83 13.61 -28.58
N VAL A 386 -3.34 12.97 -29.60
CA VAL A 386 -4.42 11.98 -29.49
C VAL A 386 -3.93 10.64 -29.97
N SER A 387 -4.04 9.63 -29.13
CA SER A 387 -3.87 8.23 -29.50
C SER A 387 -5.22 7.61 -29.80
N ILE A 388 -5.34 6.94 -30.91
CA ILE A 388 -6.60 6.34 -31.39
C ILE A 388 -6.32 4.95 -31.96
N ASP A 389 -7.31 4.05 -31.88
CA ASP A 389 -7.37 2.84 -32.66
C ASP A 389 -8.12 3.10 -33.98
N ALA A 390 -7.37 3.23 -35.06
CA ALA A 390 -7.94 3.53 -36.38
C ALA A 390 -8.82 2.40 -36.96
N ASP A 391 -8.82 1.22 -36.35
CA ASP A 391 -9.59 0.08 -36.83
C ASP A 391 -11.09 0.15 -36.52
N GLN A 392 -11.50 1.06 -35.63
CA GLN A 392 -12.87 1.09 -35.09
C GLN A 392 -13.75 2.24 -35.61
N GLY A 393 -13.21 3.15 -36.41
CA GLY A 393 -13.97 4.26 -36.98
C GLY A 393 -14.14 5.44 -36.04
N ASP A 394 -13.10 5.84 -35.39
CA ASP A 394 -13.06 6.99 -34.49
C ASP A 394 -13.32 8.32 -35.21
N THR A 395 -13.93 9.24 -34.51
CA THR A 395 -14.23 10.57 -35.03
C THR A 395 -13.62 11.65 -34.14
N ILE A 396 -12.82 12.55 -34.73
CA ILE A 396 -12.30 13.73 -34.08
C ILE A 396 -12.89 14.99 -34.69
N ASN A 397 -13.63 15.78 -33.92
CA ASN A 397 -14.17 17.07 -34.30
C ASN A 397 -13.34 18.20 -33.68
N ASN A 398 -12.37 18.75 -34.43
CA ASN A 398 -11.52 19.85 -33.98
C ASN A 398 -12.19 21.21 -34.23
N ASN A 399 -13.27 21.52 -33.52
CA ASN A 399 -13.98 22.81 -33.63
C ASN A 399 -13.20 23.96 -32.99
N ALA A 400 -12.21 23.66 -32.13
CA ALA A 400 -11.37 24.65 -31.47
C ALA A 400 -10.21 25.14 -32.35
N ASN A 401 -9.94 24.50 -33.49
CA ASN A 401 -8.78 24.78 -34.36
C ASN A 401 -7.43 24.75 -33.63
N VAL A 402 -7.23 23.78 -32.81
CA VAL A 402 -5.94 23.56 -32.12
C VAL A 402 -5.01 22.67 -32.96
N ASP A 403 -3.70 22.78 -32.69
CA ASP A 403 -2.72 21.91 -33.32
C ASP A 403 -2.89 20.47 -32.74
N LEU A 404 -3.17 19.51 -33.62
CA LEU A 404 -3.31 18.11 -33.29
C LEU A 404 -2.08 17.32 -33.73
N THR A 405 -1.62 16.44 -32.86
CA THR A 405 -0.74 15.33 -33.22
C THR A 405 -1.51 14.04 -33.03
N LEU A 406 -1.69 13.27 -34.07
CA LEU A 406 -2.42 12.00 -34.02
C LEU A 406 -1.44 10.84 -34.07
N ASN A 407 -1.55 9.92 -33.10
CA ASN A 407 -0.91 8.63 -33.12
C ASN A 407 -2.00 7.59 -33.39
N ALA A 408 -2.09 7.15 -34.63
CA ALA A 408 -3.05 6.12 -35.03
C ALA A 408 -2.39 4.75 -34.99
N TYR A 409 -2.93 3.87 -34.20
CA TYR A 409 -2.56 2.46 -34.16
C TYR A 409 -3.47 1.67 -35.09
N THR A 410 -2.91 0.79 -35.90
CA THR A 410 -3.69 -0.06 -36.80
C THR A 410 -3.33 -1.52 -36.57
N SER A 411 -4.34 -2.34 -36.33
CA SER A 411 -4.26 -3.79 -36.47
C SER A 411 -4.98 -4.20 -37.76
N ALA A 412 -4.64 -5.15 -38.47
CA ALA A 412 -5.08 -5.60 -39.80
C ALA A 412 -6.56 -5.48 -40.24
N VAL A 413 -7.40 -4.63 -39.62
CA VAL A 413 -8.80 -4.40 -39.94
C VAL A 413 -9.00 -2.93 -40.35
N GLN A 414 -9.67 -2.68 -41.43
CA GLN A 414 -9.92 -1.33 -41.94
C GLN A 414 -10.95 -0.59 -41.08
N GLY A 415 -10.54 0.47 -40.38
CA GLY A 415 -11.41 1.44 -39.77
C GLY A 415 -11.34 2.79 -40.47
N ASP A 416 -12.39 3.59 -40.36
CA ASP A 416 -12.46 4.93 -40.97
C ASP A 416 -12.16 5.98 -39.86
N LEU A 417 -11.02 6.66 -39.94
CA LEU A 417 -10.76 7.82 -39.12
C LEU A 417 -11.38 9.06 -39.76
N ASN A 418 -12.33 9.69 -39.09
CA ASN A 418 -12.97 10.92 -39.54
C ASN A 418 -12.45 12.12 -38.75
N ILE A 419 -11.76 13.05 -39.41
CA ILE A 419 -11.33 14.32 -38.80
C ILE A 419 -12.21 15.41 -39.37
N GLY A 420 -13.13 15.94 -38.58
CA GLY A 420 -14.00 17.07 -38.93
C GLY A 420 -13.52 18.35 -38.24
N GLY A 421 -13.72 19.51 -38.82
CA GLY A 421 -13.38 20.80 -38.22
C GLY A 421 -14.30 21.90 -38.68
N SER A 422 -14.34 23.00 -37.94
CA SER A 422 -15.00 24.21 -38.43
C SER A 422 -14.15 24.86 -39.55
N THR A 423 -14.76 25.62 -40.42
CA THR A 423 -14.25 26.26 -41.64
C THR A 423 -13.07 27.23 -41.43
N GLY A 424 -12.16 26.98 -40.53
CA GLY A 424 -10.95 27.76 -40.24
C GLY A 424 -9.80 27.41 -41.20
N LYS A 425 -9.01 28.40 -41.62
CA LYS A 425 -8.02 28.26 -42.70
C LYS A 425 -6.64 27.80 -42.26
N ASN A 426 -6.45 27.32 -41.02
CA ASN A 426 -5.13 26.99 -40.48
C ASN A 426 -5.09 25.69 -39.70
N ASP A 427 -5.85 24.70 -40.10
CA ASP A 427 -5.81 23.39 -39.46
C ASP A 427 -4.53 22.66 -39.85
N VAL A 428 -3.49 22.78 -39.02
CA VAL A 428 -2.27 22.00 -39.18
C VAL A 428 -2.41 20.75 -38.33
N ALA A 429 -2.80 19.65 -38.92
CA ALA A 429 -2.75 18.34 -38.30
C ALA A 429 -1.38 17.71 -38.61
N ASN A 430 -0.60 17.44 -37.59
CA ASN A 430 0.54 16.54 -37.72
C ASN A 430 0.04 15.10 -37.53
N LEU A 431 -0.04 14.35 -38.61
CA LEU A 431 -0.46 12.95 -38.56
C LEU A 431 0.78 12.07 -38.47
N THR A 432 0.93 11.37 -37.36
CA THR A 432 1.93 10.32 -37.18
C THR A 432 1.20 8.97 -37.19
N LEU A 433 1.49 8.16 -38.16
CA LEU A 433 0.94 6.80 -38.25
C LEU A 433 1.95 5.82 -37.67
N ILE A 434 1.52 5.08 -36.67
CA ILE A 434 2.31 4.03 -36.04
C ILE A 434 1.62 2.71 -36.37
N SER A 435 2.26 1.89 -37.22
CA SER A 435 1.79 0.54 -37.51
C SER A 435 2.69 -0.45 -36.77
N ASP A 436 2.10 -1.41 -36.11
CA ASP A 436 2.80 -2.52 -35.47
C ASP A 436 2.95 -3.75 -36.40
N ASP A 437 2.29 -3.73 -37.58
CA ASP A 437 2.38 -4.78 -38.59
C ASP A 437 3.02 -4.26 -39.91
N THR A 438 3.90 -5.07 -40.48
CA THR A 438 4.58 -4.79 -41.77
C THR A 438 3.68 -4.97 -42.99
N THR A 439 2.45 -5.39 -42.81
CA THR A 439 1.47 -5.65 -43.88
C THR A 439 0.38 -4.61 -44.00
N ASP A 440 0.34 -3.63 -43.11
CA ASP A 440 -0.65 -2.57 -43.11
C ASP A 440 -0.51 -1.67 -44.33
N THR A 441 -1.62 -1.48 -45.04
CA THR A 441 -1.70 -0.55 -46.12
C THR A 441 -2.68 0.58 -45.74
N PHE A 442 -2.14 1.77 -45.55
CA PHE A 442 -2.97 2.96 -45.40
C PHE A 442 -3.62 3.29 -46.76
N ASP A 443 -4.93 3.20 -46.83
CA ASP A 443 -5.69 3.62 -48.02
C ASP A 443 -6.26 5.01 -47.79
N ALA A 444 -5.55 6.04 -48.26
CA ALA A 444 -6.02 7.43 -48.25
C ALA A 444 -7.19 7.71 -49.22
N GLY A 445 -7.86 6.68 -49.69
CA GLY A 445 -8.85 6.80 -50.74
C GLY A 445 -10.20 7.40 -50.32
N ASN A 446 -10.50 7.44 -49.02
CA ASN A 446 -11.78 7.99 -48.51
C ASN A 446 -11.58 9.03 -47.40
N ASP A 447 -10.36 9.28 -46.97
CA ASP A 447 -10.11 10.25 -45.90
C ASP A 447 -10.15 11.66 -46.49
N VAL A 448 -11.17 12.41 -46.14
CA VAL A 448 -11.32 13.80 -46.54
C VAL A 448 -10.70 14.68 -45.48
N PHE A 449 -9.49 15.15 -45.75
CA PHE A 449 -8.94 16.32 -45.07
C PHE A 449 -9.60 17.57 -45.71
N GLU A 450 -10.64 18.12 -45.13
CA GLU A 450 -11.22 19.40 -45.48
C GLU A 450 -10.74 20.54 -44.61
#